data_0a5226bda5d2c8160a2be4127d6e2bad
#
_entry.id   0a5226bda5d2c8160a2be4127d6e2bad
#
_cell.length_a   1.000
_cell.length_b   1.000
_cell.length_c   1.000
_cell.angle_alpha   90.00
_cell.angle_beta   90.00
_cell.angle_gamma   90.00
#
_symmetry.space_group_name_H-M   'P 1'
#
loop_
_entity.id
_entity.type
_entity.pdbx_description
1 polymer ?
#
loop_
_entity_poly.entity_id
_entity_poly.type
_entity_poly.pdbx_seq_one_letter_code
_entity_poly.pdbx_strand_id
1 'polypeptide(L)'
;MIGQLQKKLSFLLSAVSICFLLLILLFLFFYNRNSLYMGMKNALTNAMAQPLNVPTSGSYPIFQLVIREDGEIEESTGQDYFLDADIKEKLIQKALKQVKSEKGSFFSSVEGGSFPYYCKRSTEPQEEREESPKDSVGEGKDRDFSKEEAKEEARYRLVITDFRKESTSIRRLLGVLGMLFVVLSGGIALFARFFVGKTLIPVKESLEAQSQFVADASHELKTPLTVILNDVENLDYHLNRFRKEEKEKTDPSDLMEWTELQKMEGDVRGIQEMSRRMKYLTESLLDLSRLERWQDRKNQFAILSFTHLVEMECLLFEPLFFDQKRTLTYHLEENLNLRGEANKLKQLVSILLENALKYSPPQTETEVSMEKRGKDIRLQISNATENEFRKEELEKLWRRFFRMEESRTDGGYGLGLSIAKEIVKMHQGEISAEGSGKRITFTVLLSSVR
;
A
#
# COMPACT_ATOMS: atom_id res chain seq x y z
N MET A 1 11.36 11.03 12.01
CA MET A 1 11.18 9.57 12.03
C MET A 1 10.37 9.06 10.83
N ILE A 2 9.16 9.53 10.56
CA ILE A 2 8.28 9.05 9.46
C ILE A 2 8.90 9.25 8.07
N GLY A 3 9.56 10.38 7.78
CA GLY A 3 10.24 10.59 6.49
C GLY A 3 11.42 9.64 6.21
N GLN A 4 12.09 9.16 7.25
CA GLN A 4 13.11 8.13 7.12
C GLN A 4 12.48 6.75 6.88
N LEU A 5 11.36 6.45 7.55
CA LEU A 5 10.60 5.22 7.34
C LEU A 5 10.03 5.15 5.92
N GLN A 6 9.49 6.25 5.42
CA GLN A 6 8.99 6.38 4.05
C GLN A 6 10.09 6.08 3.01
N LYS A 7 11.30 6.66 3.19
CA LYS A 7 12.45 6.40 2.30
C LYS A 7 12.87 4.93 2.36
N LYS A 8 12.97 4.34 3.56
CA LYS A 8 13.34 2.93 3.75
C LYS A 8 12.32 1.99 3.11
N LEU A 9 11.01 2.24 3.32
CA LEU A 9 9.93 1.40 2.78
C LEU A 9 9.86 1.49 1.25
N SER A 10 9.95 2.71 0.69
CA SER A 10 10.01 2.91 -0.76
C SER A 10 11.22 2.23 -1.39
N PHE A 11 12.41 2.33 -0.75
CA PHE A 11 13.61 1.64 -1.20
C PHE A 11 13.46 0.11 -1.14
N LEU A 12 12.96 -0.43 -0.03
CA LEU A 12 12.76 -1.88 0.12
C LEU A 12 11.77 -2.42 -0.92
N LEU A 13 10.63 -1.75 -1.11
CA LEU A 13 9.62 -2.14 -2.08
C LEU A 13 10.17 -2.12 -3.51
N SER A 14 10.90 -1.06 -3.89
CA SER A 14 11.52 -0.97 -5.21
C SER A 14 12.62 -2.02 -5.40
N ALA A 15 13.48 -2.25 -4.40
CA ALA A 15 14.55 -3.24 -4.47
C ALA A 15 14.01 -4.66 -4.67
N VAL A 16 12.99 -5.07 -3.91
CA VAL A 16 12.36 -6.39 -4.05
C VAL A 16 11.69 -6.54 -5.42
N SER A 17 10.96 -5.52 -5.88
CA SER A 17 10.29 -5.58 -7.19
C SER A 17 11.29 -5.61 -8.35
N ILE A 18 12.40 -4.86 -8.28
CA ILE A 18 13.46 -4.86 -9.29
C ILE A 18 14.19 -6.22 -9.31
N CYS A 19 14.45 -6.79 -8.14
CA CYS A 19 15.05 -8.13 -8.04
C CYS A 19 14.16 -9.20 -8.70
N PHE A 20 12.86 -9.15 -8.46
CA PHE A 20 11.89 -10.06 -9.07
C PHE A 20 11.81 -9.88 -10.60
N LEU A 21 11.82 -8.62 -11.07
CA LEU A 21 11.88 -8.29 -12.50
C LEU A 21 13.14 -8.88 -13.15
N LEU A 22 14.30 -8.73 -12.50
CA LEU A 22 15.57 -9.29 -12.98
C LEU A 22 15.49 -10.82 -13.13
N LEU A 23 14.93 -11.51 -12.15
CA LEU A 23 14.76 -12.97 -12.19
C LEU A 23 13.88 -13.41 -13.35
N ILE A 24 12.76 -12.70 -13.61
CA ILE A 24 11.88 -12.99 -14.75
C ILE A 24 12.62 -12.79 -16.07
N LEU A 25 13.34 -11.70 -16.24
CA LEU A 25 14.05 -11.41 -17.49
C LEU A 25 15.20 -12.41 -17.72
N LEU A 26 15.92 -12.80 -16.68
CA LEU A 26 16.94 -13.87 -16.75
C LEU A 26 16.32 -15.20 -17.12
N PHE A 27 15.17 -15.57 -16.53
CA PHE A 27 14.47 -16.79 -16.88
C PHE A 27 14.06 -16.80 -18.37
N LEU A 28 13.47 -15.71 -18.87
CA LEU A 28 13.08 -15.56 -20.27
C LEU A 28 14.30 -15.66 -21.22
N PHE A 29 15.43 -15.03 -20.83
CA PHE A 29 16.65 -15.11 -21.60
C PHE A 29 17.18 -16.55 -21.67
N PHE A 30 17.30 -17.23 -20.53
CA PHE A 30 17.80 -18.60 -20.47
C PHE A 30 16.87 -19.59 -21.16
N TYR A 31 15.55 -19.41 -21.01
CA TYR A 31 14.55 -20.22 -21.69
C TYR A 31 14.67 -20.11 -23.22
N ASN A 32 14.74 -18.89 -23.76
CA ASN A 32 14.88 -18.66 -25.18
C ASN A 32 16.20 -19.19 -25.73
N ARG A 33 17.31 -18.92 -25.02
CA ARG A 33 18.63 -19.44 -25.39
C ARG A 33 18.65 -20.99 -25.42
N ASN A 34 18.07 -21.61 -24.40
CA ASN A 34 18.03 -23.08 -24.33
C ASN A 34 17.15 -23.68 -25.42
N SER A 35 16.01 -23.05 -25.73
CA SER A 35 15.12 -23.48 -26.81
C SER A 35 15.83 -23.47 -28.17
N LEU A 36 16.55 -22.37 -28.49
CA LEU A 36 17.33 -22.28 -29.74
C LEU A 36 18.46 -23.32 -29.78
N TYR A 37 19.17 -23.52 -28.68
CA TYR A 37 20.23 -24.51 -28.60
C TYR A 37 19.72 -25.94 -28.76
N MET A 38 18.59 -26.29 -28.13
CA MET A 38 17.96 -27.60 -28.29
C MET A 38 17.42 -27.81 -29.71
N GLY A 39 16.85 -26.79 -30.32
CA GLY A 39 16.42 -26.86 -31.75
C GLY A 39 17.58 -27.17 -32.68
N MET A 40 18.72 -26.47 -32.51
CA MET A 40 19.94 -26.75 -33.30
C MET A 40 20.49 -28.17 -33.03
N LYS A 41 20.57 -28.59 -31.78
CA LYS A 41 21.05 -29.93 -31.42
C LYS A 41 20.18 -31.02 -32.04
N ASN A 42 18.87 -30.87 -32.00
CA ASN A 42 17.93 -31.81 -32.60
C ASN A 42 18.10 -31.85 -34.13
N ALA A 43 18.30 -30.69 -34.78
CA ALA A 43 18.56 -30.64 -36.20
C ALA A 43 19.82 -31.40 -36.62
N LEU A 44 20.94 -31.21 -35.89
CA LEU A 44 22.19 -31.95 -36.12
C LEU A 44 22.03 -33.45 -35.87
N THR A 45 21.31 -33.84 -34.81
CA THR A 45 21.07 -35.25 -34.49
C THR A 45 20.21 -35.94 -35.57
N ASN A 46 19.13 -35.27 -36.02
CA ASN A 46 18.29 -35.79 -37.04
C ASN A 46 19.02 -35.94 -38.38
N ALA A 47 19.85 -34.96 -38.76
CA ALA A 47 20.65 -35.01 -39.95
C ALA A 47 21.68 -36.16 -39.91
N MET A 48 22.25 -36.43 -38.72
CA MET A 48 23.16 -37.57 -38.53
C MET A 48 22.46 -38.93 -38.66
N ALA A 49 21.16 -39.02 -38.33
CA ALA A 49 20.37 -40.24 -38.40
C ALA A 49 19.86 -40.56 -39.82
N GLN A 50 19.90 -39.59 -40.72
CA GLN A 50 19.43 -39.76 -42.12
C GLN A 50 20.59 -40.22 -43.01
N PRO A 51 20.33 -40.98 -44.15
CA PRO A 51 21.34 -41.26 -45.16
C PRO A 51 21.94 -39.98 -45.75
N LEU A 52 23.20 -40.07 -46.24
CA LEU A 52 23.96 -38.93 -46.74
C LEU A 52 23.27 -38.22 -47.93
N ASN A 53 22.58 -38.99 -48.77
CA ASN A 53 21.95 -38.54 -50.02
C ASN A 53 20.56 -37.94 -49.85
N VAL A 54 20.03 -37.84 -48.62
CA VAL A 54 18.71 -37.26 -48.36
C VAL A 54 18.87 -35.77 -48.03
N PRO A 55 18.20 -34.86 -48.80
CA PRO A 55 18.22 -33.44 -48.50
C PRO A 55 17.61 -33.19 -47.11
N THR A 56 18.38 -32.63 -46.18
CA THR A 56 17.87 -32.26 -44.88
C THR A 56 17.01 -30.98 -45.01
N SER A 57 15.68 -31.14 -44.99
CA SER A 57 14.74 -30.01 -44.94
C SER A 57 14.57 -29.55 -43.48
N GLY A 58 15.09 -28.38 -43.14
CA GLY A 58 14.97 -27.84 -41.81
C GLY A 58 15.25 -26.33 -41.74
N SER A 59 14.98 -25.73 -40.60
CA SER A 59 15.20 -24.28 -40.34
C SER A 59 16.70 -23.90 -40.28
N TYR A 60 17.58 -24.88 -40.26
CA TYR A 60 19.03 -24.67 -40.17
C TYR A 60 19.73 -25.18 -41.46
N PRO A 61 20.65 -24.42 -42.05
CA PRO A 61 21.50 -24.90 -43.12
C PRO A 61 22.43 -26.00 -42.59
N ILE A 62 22.38 -27.18 -43.19
CA ILE A 62 23.15 -28.33 -42.76
C ILE A 62 24.12 -28.75 -43.88
N PHE A 63 25.39 -28.92 -43.48
CA PHE A 63 26.43 -29.47 -44.33
C PHE A 63 26.98 -30.74 -43.73
N GLN A 64 27.13 -31.80 -44.50
CA GLN A 64 27.60 -33.08 -44.05
C GLN A 64 28.91 -33.47 -44.77
N LEU A 65 29.85 -34.02 -44.05
CA LEU A 65 31.11 -34.48 -44.54
C LEU A 65 31.37 -35.91 -44.05
N VAL A 66 31.93 -36.74 -44.92
CA VAL A 66 32.62 -37.97 -44.50
C VAL A 66 34.10 -37.75 -44.67
N ILE A 67 34.85 -37.92 -43.60
CA ILE A 67 36.28 -37.73 -43.53
C ILE A 67 37.00 -39.01 -43.10
N ARG A 68 38.16 -39.25 -43.67
CA ARG A 68 39.08 -40.30 -43.22
C ARG A 68 39.90 -39.88 -42.00
N GLU A 69 40.62 -40.81 -41.41
CA GLU A 69 41.48 -40.55 -40.22
C GLU A 69 42.67 -39.63 -40.54
N ASP A 70 43.08 -39.52 -41.79
CA ASP A 70 44.12 -38.60 -42.28
C ASP A 70 43.58 -37.16 -42.50
N GLY A 71 42.27 -36.97 -42.51
CA GLY A 71 41.58 -35.67 -42.74
C GLY A 71 41.13 -35.43 -44.17
N GLU A 72 41.33 -36.41 -45.10
CA GLU A 72 40.81 -36.30 -46.44
C GLU A 72 39.30 -36.42 -46.45
N ILE A 73 38.63 -35.56 -47.24
CA ILE A 73 37.17 -35.56 -47.44
C ILE A 73 36.84 -36.58 -48.50
N GLU A 74 36.10 -37.59 -48.15
CA GLU A 74 35.68 -38.68 -49.06
C GLU A 74 34.37 -38.30 -49.75
N GLU A 75 33.38 -37.78 -48.99
CA GLU A 75 32.08 -37.33 -49.49
C GLU A 75 31.63 -36.06 -48.81
N SER A 76 30.86 -35.24 -49.51
CA SER A 76 30.21 -34.06 -48.94
C SER A 76 28.85 -33.83 -49.54
N THR A 77 27.87 -33.46 -48.70
CA THR A 77 26.47 -33.20 -49.12
C THR A 77 25.88 -32.03 -48.33
N GLY A 78 25.05 -31.28 -48.97
CA GLY A 78 24.31 -30.16 -48.37
C GLY A 78 24.81 -28.79 -48.80
N GLN A 79 24.45 -27.79 -48.01
CA GLN A 79 24.70 -26.37 -48.33
C GLN A 79 26.03 -25.95 -47.65
N ASP A 80 27.09 -25.74 -48.44
CA ASP A 80 28.41 -25.34 -47.92
C ASP A 80 28.72 -23.84 -48.01
N TYR A 81 27.78 -23.02 -48.58
CA TYR A 81 27.97 -21.60 -48.84
C TYR A 81 28.30 -20.75 -47.59
N PHE A 82 28.02 -21.30 -46.41
CA PHE A 82 28.31 -20.60 -45.14
C PHE A 82 29.69 -20.95 -44.56
N LEU A 83 30.41 -21.90 -45.17
CA LEU A 83 31.73 -22.39 -44.71
C LEU A 83 32.85 -21.90 -45.60
N ASP A 84 33.65 -20.96 -45.09
CA ASP A 84 34.90 -20.60 -45.74
C ASP A 84 35.90 -21.74 -45.62
N ALA A 85 36.86 -21.83 -46.55
CA ALA A 85 37.88 -22.90 -46.58
C ALA A 85 38.69 -22.98 -45.25
N ASP A 86 39.02 -21.85 -44.64
CA ASP A 86 39.75 -21.74 -43.38
C ASP A 86 38.93 -22.32 -42.19
N ILE A 87 37.60 -22.04 -42.17
CA ILE A 87 36.69 -22.57 -41.15
C ILE A 87 36.49 -24.07 -41.32
N LYS A 88 36.40 -24.56 -42.58
CA LYS A 88 36.24 -25.98 -42.91
C LYS A 88 37.46 -26.78 -42.45
N GLU A 89 38.69 -26.27 -42.68
CA GLU A 89 39.93 -26.90 -42.23
C GLU A 89 40.01 -26.95 -40.70
N LYS A 90 39.74 -25.83 -40.00
CA LYS A 90 39.70 -25.77 -38.52
C LYS A 90 38.68 -26.76 -37.94
N LEU A 91 37.50 -26.90 -38.56
CA LEU A 91 36.48 -27.86 -38.13
C LEU A 91 36.99 -29.30 -38.24
N ILE A 92 37.59 -29.69 -39.38
CA ILE A 92 38.15 -31.02 -39.60
C ILE A 92 39.25 -31.32 -38.62
N GLN A 93 40.24 -30.43 -38.45
CA GLN A 93 41.36 -30.62 -37.49
C GLN A 93 40.83 -30.75 -36.08
N LYS A 94 39.84 -29.93 -35.64
CA LYS A 94 39.27 -30.02 -34.32
C LYS A 94 38.48 -31.32 -34.12
N ALA A 95 37.67 -31.73 -35.10
CA ALA A 95 36.95 -32.98 -35.06
C ALA A 95 37.88 -34.20 -34.95
N LEU A 96 38.94 -34.28 -35.75
CA LEU A 96 39.92 -35.34 -35.70
C LEU A 96 40.68 -35.38 -34.36
N LYS A 97 41.03 -34.24 -33.81
CA LYS A 97 41.68 -34.16 -32.50
C LYS A 97 40.79 -34.70 -31.38
N GLN A 98 39.47 -34.38 -31.42
CA GLN A 98 38.51 -34.86 -30.41
C GLN A 98 38.19 -36.35 -30.58
N VAL A 99 38.06 -36.83 -31.79
CA VAL A 99 37.88 -38.28 -32.10
C VAL A 99 38.94 -39.14 -31.48
N LYS A 100 40.20 -38.68 -31.49
CA LYS A 100 41.34 -39.41 -30.89
C LYS A 100 41.25 -39.45 -29.35
N SER A 101 40.49 -38.52 -28.72
CA SER A 101 40.33 -38.47 -27.25
C SER A 101 39.04 -39.11 -26.75
N GLU A 102 37.98 -39.14 -27.56
CA GLU A 102 36.63 -39.61 -27.15
C GLU A 102 36.18 -40.76 -28.05
N LYS A 103 35.81 -41.90 -27.42
CA LYS A 103 35.25 -43.06 -28.16
C LYS A 103 33.75 -42.83 -28.42
N GLY A 104 33.39 -42.66 -29.69
CA GLY A 104 31.97 -42.64 -30.10
C GLY A 104 31.53 -41.39 -30.83
N SER A 105 30.50 -40.71 -30.34
CA SER A 105 29.92 -39.52 -30.96
C SER A 105 30.01 -38.32 -30.03
N PHE A 106 30.25 -37.12 -30.56
CA PHE A 106 30.35 -35.90 -29.75
C PHE A 106 29.80 -34.64 -30.45
N PHE A 107 29.37 -33.67 -29.66
CA PHE A 107 29.01 -32.34 -30.10
C PHE A 107 30.11 -31.35 -29.73
N SER A 108 30.47 -30.45 -30.64
CA SER A 108 31.42 -29.37 -30.39
C SER A 108 31.07 -28.17 -31.30
N SER A 109 31.85 -27.11 -31.22
CA SER A 109 31.69 -25.94 -32.08
C SER A 109 33.04 -25.25 -32.34
N VAL A 110 33.14 -24.47 -33.40
CA VAL A 110 34.30 -23.65 -33.75
C VAL A 110 33.85 -22.18 -33.77
N GLU A 111 34.79 -21.23 -33.71
CA GLU A 111 34.55 -19.77 -33.70
C GLU A 111 33.53 -19.31 -32.64
N GLY A 112 33.81 -19.62 -31.39
CA GLY A 112 33.00 -19.15 -30.27
C GLY A 112 31.55 -19.69 -30.26
N GLY A 113 31.30 -20.83 -30.91
CA GLY A 113 29.98 -21.47 -30.98
C GLY A 113 29.19 -21.12 -32.26
N SER A 114 29.76 -20.36 -33.21
CA SER A 114 29.09 -19.97 -34.45
C SER A 114 28.84 -21.13 -35.41
N PHE A 115 29.74 -22.16 -35.38
CA PHE A 115 29.65 -23.36 -36.21
C PHE A 115 29.61 -24.62 -35.31
N PRO A 116 28.45 -24.96 -34.78
CA PRO A 116 28.30 -26.21 -34.03
C PRO A 116 28.27 -27.40 -34.99
N TYR A 117 28.88 -28.49 -34.55
CA TYR A 117 28.95 -29.74 -35.32
C TYR A 117 28.70 -30.95 -34.46
N TYR A 118 28.21 -32.01 -35.10
CA TYR A 118 28.11 -33.34 -34.51
C TYR A 118 28.96 -34.30 -35.30
N CYS A 119 29.83 -35.04 -34.64
CA CYS A 119 30.70 -36.01 -35.26
C CYS A 119 30.41 -37.41 -34.71
N LYS A 120 30.39 -38.41 -35.60
CA LYS A 120 30.18 -39.81 -35.26
C LYS A 120 31.07 -40.70 -36.18
N ARG A 121 31.63 -41.76 -35.61
CA ARG A 121 32.30 -42.79 -36.42
C ARG A 121 31.29 -43.45 -37.31
N SER A 122 31.62 -43.55 -38.65
CA SER A 122 30.75 -44.23 -39.63
C SER A 122 31.02 -45.73 -39.55
N THR A 123 29.97 -46.52 -39.49
CA THR A 123 30.00 -47.99 -39.49
C THR A 123 29.36 -48.57 -40.74
N GLU A 124 29.14 -47.74 -41.77
CA GLU A 124 28.53 -48.24 -43.04
C GLU A 124 29.55 -49.10 -43.79
N PRO A 125 29.17 -50.35 -44.17
CA PRO A 125 29.99 -51.19 -45.05
C PRO A 125 30.06 -50.52 -46.43
N GLN A 126 31.17 -50.75 -47.16
CA GLN A 126 31.21 -50.46 -48.61
C GLN A 126 30.09 -51.22 -49.30
N GLU A 127 29.17 -50.48 -49.98
CA GLU A 127 28.38 -51.13 -51.04
C GLU A 127 29.37 -51.72 -52.06
N GLU A 128 29.39 -53.06 -52.17
CA GLU A 128 30.08 -53.77 -53.22
C GLU A 128 29.65 -53.19 -54.56
N ARG A 129 30.59 -52.56 -55.27
CA ARG A 129 30.36 -52.26 -56.70
C ARG A 129 30.06 -53.59 -57.36
N GLU A 130 28.83 -53.78 -57.79
CA GLU A 130 28.46 -54.88 -58.72
C GLU A 130 29.37 -54.80 -59.94
N GLU A 131 30.38 -55.61 -59.96
CA GLU A 131 31.04 -55.98 -61.24
C GLU A 131 30.09 -56.89 -62.06
N SER A 132 29.75 -56.44 -63.20
CA SER A 132 28.97 -57.22 -64.22
C SER A 132 29.59 -58.60 -64.47
N PRO A 133 28.86 -59.66 -64.57
CA PRO A 133 29.41 -60.97 -64.82
C PRO A 133 29.91 -61.05 -66.27
N LYS A 134 31.19 -61.31 -66.42
CA LYS A 134 31.72 -61.89 -67.71
C LYS A 134 32.01 -63.36 -67.51
N ASP A 135 31.24 -64.14 -68.25
CA ASP A 135 31.49 -65.56 -68.48
C ASP A 135 32.93 -65.84 -68.84
N SER A 136 33.59 -66.78 -68.15
CA SER A 136 34.46 -67.76 -68.77
C SER A 136 34.86 -68.83 -67.78
N VAL A 137 34.61 -70.04 -68.19
CA VAL A 137 35.02 -71.32 -67.60
C VAL A 137 36.54 -71.47 -67.61
N GLY A 138 37.14 -72.01 -66.51
CA GLY A 138 38.58 -72.44 -66.49
C GLY A 138 39.02 -72.95 -65.15
N GLU A 139 39.33 -74.22 -65.13
CA GLU A 139 39.82 -75.09 -64.05
C GLU A 139 40.93 -74.55 -63.08
N GLY A 140 40.79 -74.87 -61.86
CA GLY A 140 41.76 -75.47 -60.94
C GLY A 140 43.07 -74.79 -60.70
N LYS A 141 43.31 -74.27 -59.44
CA LYS A 141 44.48 -74.55 -58.60
C LYS A 141 44.38 -73.86 -57.31
N ASP A 142 44.59 -74.65 -56.25
CA ASP A 142 44.82 -74.16 -54.88
C ASP A 142 45.80 -73.00 -54.85
N ARG A 143 45.41 -71.87 -54.34
CA ARG A 143 46.27 -70.80 -53.85
C ARG A 143 45.78 -70.36 -52.48
N ASP A 144 46.64 -70.71 -51.54
CA ASP A 144 46.62 -70.20 -50.18
C ASP A 144 46.51 -68.69 -50.17
N PHE A 145 45.29 -68.16 -49.87
CA PHE A 145 45.09 -66.73 -49.68
C PHE A 145 45.39 -66.42 -48.22
N SER A 146 46.63 -66.01 -48.02
CA SER A 146 47.00 -65.25 -46.80
C SER A 146 46.00 -64.08 -46.64
N LYS A 147 45.19 -64.15 -45.57
CA LYS A 147 44.38 -63.03 -45.12
C LYS A 147 45.29 -61.84 -44.79
N GLU A 148 45.54 -60.97 -45.79
CA GLU A 148 45.87 -59.59 -45.46
C GLU A 148 44.68 -59.00 -44.84
N GLU A 149 44.66 -58.79 -43.51
CA GLU A 149 43.74 -57.95 -42.81
C GLU A 149 43.86 -56.51 -43.40
N ALA A 150 43.02 -56.17 -44.37
CA ALA A 150 42.83 -54.78 -44.79
C ALA A 150 42.49 -53.98 -43.54
N LYS A 151 43.41 -53.16 -43.06
CA LYS A 151 43.12 -52.18 -42.04
C LYS A 151 41.98 -51.34 -42.50
N GLU A 152 40.80 -51.62 -41.97
CA GLU A 152 39.60 -50.82 -42.18
C GLU A 152 39.90 -49.40 -41.67
N GLU A 153 40.21 -48.47 -42.61
CA GLU A 153 40.46 -47.08 -42.27
C GLU A 153 39.19 -46.48 -41.66
N ALA A 154 39.34 -45.93 -40.42
CA ALA A 154 38.20 -45.40 -39.71
C ALA A 154 37.64 -44.15 -40.44
N ARG A 155 36.35 -44.20 -40.74
CA ARG A 155 35.62 -43.09 -41.34
C ARG A 155 34.79 -42.37 -40.32
N TYR A 156 34.66 -41.03 -40.45
CA TYR A 156 33.94 -40.20 -39.52
C TYR A 156 32.96 -39.29 -40.26
N ARG A 157 31.69 -39.35 -39.87
CA ARG A 157 30.66 -38.48 -40.40
C ARG A 157 30.58 -37.24 -39.54
N LEU A 158 30.68 -36.06 -40.16
CA LEU A 158 30.63 -34.77 -39.55
C LEU A 158 29.45 -33.99 -40.09
N VAL A 159 28.52 -33.58 -39.25
CA VAL A 159 27.33 -32.74 -39.59
C VAL A 159 27.54 -31.38 -38.92
N ILE A 160 27.48 -30.33 -39.75
CA ILE A 160 27.79 -28.95 -39.38
C ILE A 160 26.59 -28.07 -39.71
N THR A 161 26.35 -27.03 -38.88
CA THR A 161 25.36 -25.99 -39.16
C THR A 161 25.91 -24.59 -38.88
N ASP A 162 25.29 -23.58 -39.51
CA ASP A 162 25.55 -22.16 -39.22
C ASP A 162 24.61 -21.65 -38.13
N PHE A 163 25.15 -21.21 -37.00
CA PHE A 163 24.41 -20.66 -35.86
C PHE A 163 24.67 -19.13 -35.65
N ARG A 164 25.32 -18.46 -36.62
CA ARG A 164 25.67 -17.03 -36.54
C ARG A 164 24.43 -16.16 -36.44
N LYS A 165 23.37 -16.46 -37.22
CA LYS A 165 22.12 -15.72 -37.23
C LYS A 165 21.42 -15.80 -35.86
N GLU A 166 21.36 -16.98 -35.28
CA GLU A 166 20.76 -17.24 -33.97
C GLU A 166 21.58 -16.59 -32.85
N SER A 167 22.87 -16.67 -32.90
CA SER A 167 23.77 -16.04 -31.92
C SER A 167 23.65 -14.50 -31.95
N THR A 168 23.42 -13.91 -33.13
CA THR A 168 23.14 -12.49 -33.29
C THR A 168 21.77 -12.11 -32.73
N SER A 169 20.76 -12.96 -32.95
CA SER A 169 19.43 -12.79 -32.37
C SER A 169 19.44 -12.85 -30.85
N ILE A 170 20.21 -13.78 -30.26
CA ILE A 170 20.41 -13.88 -28.81
C ILE A 170 21.04 -12.60 -28.26
N ARG A 171 22.04 -12.03 -28.93
CA ARG A 171 22.67 -10.75 -28.53
C ARG A 171 21.70 -9.58 -28.62
N ARG A 172 20.87 -9.49 -29.67
CA ARG A 172 19.82 -8.47 -29.79
C ARG A 172 18.77 -8.61 -28.70
N LEU A 173 18.34 -9.84 -28.41
CA LEU A 173 17.41 -10.14 -27.30
C LEU A 173 17.96 -9.65 -25.97
N LEU A 174 19.23 -9.90 -25.67
CA LEU A 174 19.88 -9.43 -24.44
C LEU A 174 19.87 -7.90 -24.38
N GLY A 175 20.14 -7.21 -25.48
CA GLY A 175 20.08 -5.74 -25.54
C GLY A 175 18.67 -5.19 -25.27
N VAL A 176 17.64 -5.80 -25.89
CA VAL A 176 16.24 -5.42 -25.67
C VAL A 176 15.80 -5.65 -24.22
N LEU A 177 16.12 -6.84 -23.67
CA LEU A 177 15.80 -7.16 -22.26
C LEU A 177 16.53 -6.23 -21.30
N GLY A 178 17.79 -5.88 -21.60
CA GLY A 178 18.56 -4.91 -20.80
C GLY A 178 17.92 -3.51 -20.82
N MET A 179 17.53 -3.01 -21.99
CA MET A 179 16.81 -1.73 -22.12
C MET A 179 15.48 -1.76 -21.36
N LEU A 180 14.71 -2.83 -21.53
CA LEU A 180 13.44 -3.02 -20.84
C LEU A 180 13.61 -3.05 -19.32
N PHE A 181 14.66 -3.72 -18.82
CA PHE A 181 15.02 -3.73 -17.41
C PHE A 181 15.27 -2.33 -16.86
N VAL A 182 16.04 -1.51 -17.55
CA VAL A 182 16.35 -0.12 -17.12
C VAL A 182 15.08 0.73 -17.07
N VAL A 183 14.24 0.67 -18.11
CA VAL A 183 13.00 1.45 -18.18
C VAL A 183 12.01 1.02 -17.08
N LEU A 184 11.77 -0.28 -16.94
CA LEU A 184 10.83 -0.80 -15.94
C LEU A 184 11.32 -0.56 -14.50
N SER A 185 12.62 -0.73 -14.24
CA SER A 185 13.17 -0.47 -12.91
C SER A 185 13.05 0.99 -12.50
N GLY A 186 13.27 1.93 -13.45
CA GLY A 186 13.01 3.36 -13.23
C GLY A 186 11.54 3.64 -12.93
N GLY A 187 10.62 3.05 -13.70
CA GLY A 187 9.18 3.15 -13.46
C GLY A 187 8.75 2.61 -12.10
N ILE A 188 9.25 1.44 -11.70
CA ILE A 188 8.99 0.83 -10.39
C ILE A 188 9.48 1.73 -9.25
N ALA A 189 10.68 2.31 -9.36
CA ALA A 189 11.24 3.20 -8.34
C ALA A 189 10.41 4.47 -8.17
N LEU A 190 9.97 5.09 -9.27
CA LEU A 190 9.10 6.27 -9.26
C LEU A 190 7.72 5.94 -8.68
N PHE A 191 7.11 4.84 -9.11
CA PHE A 191 5.82 4.39 -8.59
C PHE A 191 5.87 4.07 -7.10
N ALA A 192 6.89 3.34 -6.63
CA ALA A 192 7.07 3.03 -5.22
C ALA A 192 7.19 4.30 -4.36
N ARG A 193 7.95 5.30 -4.84
CA ARG A 193 8.08 6.59 -4.15
C ARG A 193 6.76 7.35 -4.07
N PHE A 194 6.01 7.40 -5.16
CA PHE A 194 4.70 8.06 -5.21
C PHE A 194 3.67 7.34 -4.33
N PHE A 195 3.56 6.03 -4.48
CA PHE A 195 2.58 5.20 -3.75
C PHE A 195 2.80 5.24 -2.24
N VAL A 196 4.03 4.99 -1.77
CA VAL A 196 4.38 5.04 -0.35
C VAL A 196 4.16 6.44 0.21
N GLY A 197 4.48 7.50 -0.58
CA GLY A 197 4.21 8.88 -0.21
C GLY A 197 2.74 9.12 0.08
N LYS A 198 1.88 8.75 -0.85
CA LYS A 198 0.42 8.98 -0.75
C LYS A 198 -0.23 8.13 0.35
N THR A 199 0.23 6.90 0.56
CA THR A 199 -0.34 5.97 1.55
C THR A 199 0.04 6.34 2.99
N LEU A 200 1.24 6.91 3.21
CA LEU A 200 1.72 7.26 4.55
C LEU A 200 1.24 8.64 5.04
N ILE A 201 0.74 9.52 4.15
CA ILE A 201 0.23 10.84 4.56
C ILE A 201 -0.90 10.71 5.59
N PRO A 202 -1.98 9.94 5.36
CA PRO A 202 -3.07 9.80 6.32
C PRO A 202 -2.62 9.22 7.67
N VAL A 203 -1.69 8.26 7.63
CA VAL A 203 -1.13 7.66 8.87
C VAL A 203 -0.33 8.68 9.66
N LYS A 204 0.46 9.52 8.99
CA LYS A 204 1.21 10.60 9.63
C LYS A 204 0.26 11.62 10.28
N GLU A 205 -0.75 12.09 9.56
CA GLU A 205 -1.73 13.04 10.05
C GLU A 205 -2.50 12.48 11.25
N SER A 206 -2.88 11.20 11.21
CA SER A 206 -3.54 10.52 12.33
C SER A 206 -2.65 10.45 13.58
N LEU A 207 -1.36 10.10 13.43
CA LEU A 207 -0.42 10.03 14.55
C LEU A 207 -0.12 11.42 15.15
N GLU A 208 0.00 12.44 14.30
CA GLU A 208 0.21 13.83 14.75
C GLU A 208 -1.03 14.34 15.51
N ALA A 209 -2.24 14.08 14.97
CA ALA A 209 -3.49 14.42 15.64
C ALA A 209 -3.64 13.68 16.98
N GLN A 210 -3.26 12.41 17.06
CA GLN A 210 -3.27 11.65 18.32
C GLN A 210 -2.26 12.18 19.33
N SER A 211 -1.05 12.54 18.91
CA SER A 211 -0.03 13.11 19.78
C SER A 211 -0.47 14.48 20.33
N GLN A 212 -1.03 15.33 19.47
CA GLN A 212 -1.58 16.61 19.85
C GLN A 212 -2.74 16.44 20.84
N PHE A 213 -3.65 15.50 20.58
CA PHE A 213 -4.75 15.19 21.50
C PHE A 213 -4.28 14.80 22.90
N VAL A 214 -3.24 13.95 23.01
CA VAL A 214 -2.69 13.55 24.32
C VAL A 214 -2.04 14.74 25.04
N ALA A 215 -1.32 15.60 24.31
CA ALA A 215 -0.71 16.79 24.87
C ALA A 215 -1.77 17.78 25.39
N ASP A 216 -2.79 18.07 24.57
CA ASP A 216 -3.86 19.00 24.93
C ASP A 216 -4.69 18.46 26.11
N ALA A 217 -5.05 17.16 26.10
CA ALA A 217 -5.74 16.51 27.21
C ALA A 217 -4.92 16.60 28.54
N SER A 218 -3.60 16.40 28.45
CA SER A 218 -2.71 16.49 29.61
C SER A 218 -2.67 17.92 30.18
N HIS A 219 -2.63 18.93 29.32
CA HIS A 219 -2.69 20.32 29.73
C HIS A 219 -4.02 20.70 30.40
N GLU A 220 -5.15 20.29 29.76
CA GLU A 220 -6.50 20.58 30.26
C GLU A 220 -6.83 19.82 31.57
N LEU A 221 -6.19 18.67 31.82
CA LEU A 221 -6.31 17.96 33.09
C LEU A 221 -5.40 18.56 34.20
N LYS A 222 -4.21 19.05 33.84
CA LYS A 222 -3.27 19.60 34.82
C LYS A 222 -3.81 20.86 35.51
N THR A 223 -4.46 21.75 34.77
CA THR A 223 -4.98 23.03 35.28
C THR A 223 -5.98 22.83 36.43
N PRO A 224 -7.11 22.09 36.22
CA PRO A 224 -8.06 21.87 37.35
C PRO A 224 -7.47 21.08 38.50
N LEU A 225 -6.55 20.14 38.23
CA LEU A 225 -5.86 19.40 39.28
C LEU A 225 -5.00 20.31 40.13
N THR A 226 -4.29 21.27 39.51
CA THR A 226 -3.47 22.24 40.25
C THR A 226 -4.35 23.14 41.12
N VAL A 227 -5.53 23.59 40.64
CA VAL A 227 -6.46 24.38 41.44
C VAL A 227 -7.00 23.57 42.61
N ILE A 228 -7.42 22.31 42.39
CA ILE A 228 -7.86 21.41 43.47
C ILE A 228 -6.78 21.25 44.54
N LEU A 229 -5.52 21.02 44.11
CA LEU A 229 -4.40 20.88 45.08
C LEU A 229 -4.17 22.16 45.90
N ASN A 230 -4.18 23.32 45.25
CA ASN A 230 -4.04 24.60 45.94
C ASN A 230 -5.22 24.85 46.91
N ASP A 231 -6.44 24.58 46.52
CA ASP A 231 -7.62 24.75 47.39
C ASP A 231 -7.58 23.78 48.58
N VAL A 232 -7.07 22.54 48.38
CA VAL A 232 -6.85 21.58 49.48
C VAL A 232 -5.74 22.05 50.44
N GLU A 233 -4.64 22.58 49.90
CA GLU A 233 -3.55 23.13 50.72
C GLU A 233 -4.03 24.36 51.51
N ASN A 234 -4.81 25.26 50.92
CA ASN A 234 -5.42 26.39 51.58
C ASN A 234 -6.37 25.93 52.68
N LEU A 235 -7.22 24.96 52.40
CA LEU A 235 -8.15 24.38 53.38
C LEU A 235 -7.40 23.76 54.56
N ASP A 236 -6.34 23.03 54.32
CA ASP A 236 -5.49 22.47 55.40
C ASP A 236 -4.81 23.57 56.23
N TYR A 237 -4.32 24.64 55.59
CA TYR A 237 -3.77 25.83 56.27
C TYR A 237 -4.81 26.49 57.17
N HIS A 238 -6.03 26.73 56.66
CA HIS A 238 -7.10 27.35 57.44
C HIS A 238 -7.57 26.47 58.60
N LEU A 239 -7.69 25.14 58.39
CA LEU A 239 -8.02 24.17 59.42
C LEU A 239 -6.95 24.13 60.54
N ASN A 240 -5.68 24.12 60.18
CA ASN A 240 -4.59 24.06 61.13
C ASN A 240 -4.49 25.37 61.94
N ARG A 241 -4.75 26.52 61.31
CA ARG A 241 -4.85 27.81 61.97
C ARG A 241 -6.01 27.86 62.96
N PHE A 242 -7.19 27.42 62.55
CA PHE A 242 -8.38 27.32 63.38
C PHE A 242 -8.13 26.43 64.61
N ARG A 243 -7.49 25.27 64.47
CA ARG A 243 -7.11 24.38 65.59
C ARG A 243 -6.11 25.00 66.54
N LYS A 244 -5.21 25.87 66.10
CA LYS A 244 -4.25 26.58 67.03
C LYS A 244 -4.94 27.70 67.80
N GLU A 245 -5.76 28.48 67.10
CA GLU A 245 -6.49 29.58 67.74
C GLU A 245 -7.53 29.10 68.77
N GLU A 246 -8.16 27.95 68.55
CA GLU A 246 -9.09 27.30 69.48
C GLU A 246 -8.37 26.84 70.77
N LYS A 247 -7.08 26.48 70.67
CA LYS A 247 -6.28 26.08 71.84
C LYS A 247 -5.77 27.28 72.66
N GLU A 248 -5.67 28.49 72.10
CA GLU A 248 -5.12 29.68 72.71
C GLU A 248 -6.17 30.70 73.21
N LYS A 249 -7.46 30.51 72.79
CA LYS A 249 -8.53 31.46 73.11
C LYS A 249 -9.08 31.27 74.50
N THR A 250 -9.01 32.41 75.28
CA THR A 250 -9.75 32.63 76.52
C THR A 250 -10.98 33.57 76.33
N ASP A 251 -11.18 34.11 75.09
CA ASP A 251 -12.28 35.02 74.80
C ASP A 251 -12.71 34.96 73.36
N PRO A 252 -14.01 34.74 73.04
CA PRO A 252 -14.44 34.55 71.68
C PRO A 252 -14.71 35.87 70.96
N SER A 253 -13.89 36.23 69.98
CA SER A 253 -14.24 37.27 69.00
C SER A 253 -14.92 36.61 67.73
N ASP A 254 -16.24 36.54 67.70
CA ASP A 254 -17.08 35.91 66.70
C ASP A 254 -16.79 36.33 65.29
N LEU A 255 -16.26 37.52 65.03
CA LEU A 255 -16.05 38.06 63.66
C LEU A 255 -14.90 37.38 62.88
N MET A 256 -13.87 36.90 63.57
CA MET A 256 -12.71 36.28 62.90
C MET A 256 -13.00 34.85 62.48
N GLU A 257 -13.82 34.15 63.23
CA GLU A 257 -14.29 32.78 63.01
C GLU A 257 -15.17 32.66 61.76
N TRP A 258 -16.09 33.59 61.53
CA TRP A 258 -16.94 33.67 60.35
C TRP A 258 -16.14 33.90 59.05
N THR A 259 -15.08 34.70 59.06
CA THR A 259 -14.25 34.99 57.90
C THR A 259 -13.44 33.78 57.47
N GLU A 260 -12.91 33.00 58.41
CA GLU A 260 -12.17 31.77 58.12
C GLU A 260 -13.11 30.66 57.60
N LEU A 261 -14.31 30.47 58.17
CA LEU A 261 -15.32 29.54 57.67
C LEU A 261 -15.76 29.87 56.27
N GLN A 262 -15.98 31.15 55.92
CA GLN A 262 -16.33 31.56 54.56
C GLN A 262 -15.21 31.26 53.56
N LYS A 263 -13.96 31.40 53.91
CA LYS A 263 -12.81 31.01 53.06
C LYS A 263 -12.78 29.51 52.81
N MET A 264 -12.93 28.70 53.88
CA MET A 264 -12.99 27.24 53.80
C MET A 264 -14.16 26.76 52.94
N GLU A 265 -15.34 27.38 53.06
CA GLU A 265 -16.49 27.10 52.17
C GLU A 265 -16.19 27.47 50.72
N GLY A 266 -15.42 28.56 50.50
CA GLY A 266 -14.94 28.97 49.17
C GLY A 266 -14.03 27.92 48.55
N ASP A 267 -13.03 27.46 49.31
CA ASP A 267 -12.08 26.42 48.89
C ASP A 267 -12.79 25.09 48.56
N VAL A 268 -13.74 24.67 49.42
CA VAL A 268 -14.57 23.45 49.18
C VAL A 268 -15.42 23.60 47.90
N ARG A 269 -16.03 24.76 47.67
CA ARG A 269 -16.78 25.03 46.44
C ARG A 269 -15.87 24.99 45.20
N GLY A 270 -14.68 25.57 45.31
CA GLY A 270 -13.66 25.49 44.24
C GLY A 270 -13.29 24.05 43.88
N ILE A 271 -12.98 23.24 44.91
CA ILE A 271 -12.68 21.81 44.73
C ILE A 271 -13.84 21.06 44.03
N GLN A 272 -15.08 21.29 44.49
CA GLN A 272 -16.26 20.65 43.93
C GLN A 272 -16.47 21.03 42.46
N GLU A 273 -16.31 22.31 42.13
CA GLU A 273 -16.47 22.80 40.76
C GLU A 273 -15.39 22.20 39.82
N MET A 274 -14.12 22.24 40.25
CA MET A 274 -13.02 21.68 39.46
C MET A 274 -13.14 20.16 39.32
N SER A 275 -13.62 19.47 40.34
CA SER A 275 -13.89 18.03 40.27
C SER A 275 -14.99 17.69 39.25
N ARG A 276 -16.07 18.47 39.19
CA ARG A 276 -17.13 18.33 38.19
C ARG A 276 -16.59 18.60 36.78
N ARG A 277 -15.78 19.64 36.63
CA ARG A 277 -15.14 19.96 35.34
C ARG A 277 -14.23 18.84 34.87
N MET A 278 -13.39 18.24 35.76
CA MET A 278 -12.56 17.08 35.41
C MET A 278 -13.39 15.85 35.02
N LYS A 279 -14.49 15.57 35.73
CA LYS A 279 -15.41 14.50 35.38
C LYS A 279 -15.96 14.68 33.98
N TYR A 280 -16.49 15.86 33.64
CA TYR A 280 -16.99 16.16 32.31
C TYR A 280 -15.93 16.00 31.22
N LEU A 281 -14.70 16.47 31.47
CA LEU A 281 -13.59 16.32 30.53
C LEU A 281 -13.25 14.88 30.29
N THR A 282 -13.10 14.06 31.34
CA THR A 282 -12.78 12.64 31.24
C THR A 282 -13.89 11.83 30.52
N GLU A 283 -15.16 12.14 30.82
CA GLU A 283 -16.30 11.50 30.13
C GLU A 283 -16.30 11.86 28.65
N SER A 284 -16.06 13.13 28.30
CA SER A 284 -15.97 13.62 26.90
C SER A 284 -14.81 12.96 26.14
N LEU A 285 -13.65 12.77 26.77
CA LEU A 285 -12.50 12.10 26.19
C LEU A 285 -12.78 10.61 25.95
N LEU A 286 -13.43 9.94 26.91
CA LEU A 286 -13.84 8.55 26.78
C LEU A 286 -14.88 8.36 25.68
N ASP A 287 -15.85 9.25 25.58
CA ASP A 287 -16.87 9.25 24.51
C ASP A 287 -16.22 9.41 23.13
N LEU A 288 -15.31 10.37 22.99
CA LEU A 288 -14.58 10.60 21.75
C LEU A 288 -13.77 9.37 21.34
N SER A 289 -13.04 8.77 22.29
CA SER A 289 -12.28 7.52 22.06
C SER A 289 -13.18 6.34 21.68
N ARG A 290 -14.39 6.26 22.21
CA ARG A 290 -15.37 5.23 21.85
C ARG A 290 -15.94 5.46 20.46
N LEU A 291 -16.28 6.70 20.10
CA LEU A 291 -16.80 7.07 18.78
C LEU A 291 -15.80 6.77 17.66
N GLU A 292 -14.51 6.96 17.87
CA GLU A 292 -13.47 6.63 16.90
C GLU A 292 -13.36 5.12 16.59
N ARG A 293 -13.66 4.27 17.57
CA ARG A 293 -13.65 2.80 17.42
C ARG A 293 -14.98 2.21 16.96
N TRP A 294 -16.02 3.04 16.77
CA TRP A 294 -17.39 2.58 16.52
C TRP A 294 -17.64 2.05 15.10
N GLN A 295 -16.69 2.16 14.17
CA GLN A 295 -16.87 1.72 12.77
C GLN A 295 -17.30 0.24 12.62
N ASP A 296 -17.12 -0.59 13.68
CA ASP A 296 -17.45 -2.02 13.67
C ASP A 296 -18.81 -2.40 14.27
N ARG A 297 -19.60 -1.45 14.84
CA ARG A 297 -20.81 -1.75 15.62
C ARG A 297 -22.13 -1.26 15.00
N LYS A 298 -22.33 -1.41 13.70
CA LYS A 298 -23.58 -1.06 12.99
C LYS A 298 -24.85 -1.77 13.50
N ASN A 299 -24.71 -2.78 14.37
CA ASN A 299 -25.84 -3.58 14.88
C ASN A 299 -26.72 -2.84 15.91
N GLN A 300 -26.35 -1.66 16.38
CA GLN A 300 -27.12 -0.87 17.37
C GLN A 300 -27.99 0.22 16.73
N PHE A 301 -27.97 0.37 15.41
CA PHE A 301 -28.78 1.36 14.71
C PHE A 301 -30.21 0.88 14.55
N ALA A 302 -31.16 1.66 15.08
CA ALA A 302 -32.59 1.48 14.90
C ALA A 302 -33.18 2.56 14.00
N ILE A 303 -34.35 2.29 13.41
CA ILE A 303 -35.13 3.33 12.74
C ILE A 303 -35.82 4.14 13.85
N LEU A 304 -35.66 5.47 13.77
CA LEU A 304 -36.23 6.40 14.74
C LEU A 304 -36.76 7.65 14.05
N SER A 305 -37.76 8.29 14.68
CA SER A 305 -38.26 9.59 14.25
C SER A 305 -37.28 10.69 14.67
N PHE A 306 -36.54 11.21 13.68
CA PHE A 306 -35.60 12.29 13.94
C PHE A 306 -36.30 13.61 14.21
N THR A 307 -37.49 13.86 13.59
CA THR A 307 -38.33 14.97 13.93
C THR A 307 -38.67 15.02 15.41
N HIS A 308 -39.19 13.93 15.95
CA HIS A 308 -39.54 13.86 17.38
C HIS A 308 -38.36 14.04 18.30
N LEU A 309 -37.19 13.46 17.94
CA LEU A 309 -35.96 13.61 18.70
C LEU A 309 -35.50 15.07 18.79
N VAL A 310 -35.46 15.78 17.65
CA VAL A 310 -35.06 17.20 17.58
C VAL A 310 -36.08 18.07 18.32
N GLU A 311 -37.38 17.82 18.14
CA GLU A 311 -38.44 18.53 18.83
C GLU A 311 -38.34 18.42 20.36
N MET A 312 -38.11 17.21 20.88
CA MET A 312 -37.93 16.99 22.32
C MET A 312 -36.70 17.72 22.88
N GLU A 313 -35.59 17.78 22.12
CA GLU A 313 -34.41 18.54 22.55
C GLU A 313 -34.69 20.04 22.52
N CYS A 314 -35.42 20.58 21.50
CA CYS A 314 -35.79 21.96 21.46
C CYS A 314 -36.66 22.33 22.68
N LEU A 315 -37.66 21.52 23.00
CA LEU A 315 -38.51 21.71 24.19
C LEU A 315 -37.76 21.73 25.51
N LEU A 316 -36.70 20.89 25.65
CA LEU A 316 -35.83 20.88 26.83
C LEU A 316 -34.96 22.12 26.95
N PHE A 317 -34.53 22.68 25.81
CA PHE A 317 -33.68 23.87 25.80
C PHE A 317 -34.45 25.21 25.84
N GLU A 318 -35.71 25.27 25.42
CA GLU A 318 -36.53 26.47 25.36
C GLU A 318 -36.52 27.25 26.69
N PRO A 319 -36.77 26.65 27.88
CA PRO A 319 -36.67 27.33 29.17
C PRO A 319 -35.30 27.91 29.45
N LEU A 320 -34.23 27.19 29.06
CA LEU A 320 -32.83 27.64 29.27
C LEU A 320 -32.48 28.87 28.43
N PHE A 321 -32.99 28.92 27.18
CA PHE A 321 -32.89 30.11 26.32
C PHE A 321 -33.66 31.30 26.91
N PHE A 322 -34.87 31.05 27.40
CA PHE A 322 -35.73 32.08 28.02
C PHE A 322 -35.08 32.68 29.28
N ASP A 323 -34.54 31.86 30.19
CA ASP A 323 -33.86 32.31 31.39
C ASP A 323 -32.64 33.21 31.09
N GLN A 324 -31.97 32.96 29.95
CA GLN A 324 -30.86 33.79 29.51
C GLN A 324 -31.27 34.94 28.58
N LYS A 325 -32.59 35.27 28.53
CA LYS A 325 -33.17 36.34 27.69
C LYS A 325 -32.87 36.15 26.18
N ARG A 326 -32.93 34.92 25.71
CA ARG A 326 -32.79 34.51 24.31
C ARG A 326 -34.04 33.81 23.85
N THR A 327 -34.28 33.78 22.54
CA THR A 327 -35.44 33.09 21.94
C THR A 327 -34.96 31.88 21.15
N LEU A 328 -35.65 30.75 21.31
CA LEU A 328 -35.47 29.57 20.49
C LEU A 328 -36.71 29.38 19.64
N THR A 329 -36.56 29.37 18.29
CA THR A 329 -37.60 29.06 17.34
C THR A 329 -37.23 27.82 16.54
N TYR A 330 -38.23 26.99 16.20
CA TYR A 330 -37.96 25.78 15.42
C TYR A 330 -39.05 25.51 14.39
N HIS A 331 -38.60 25.09 13.18
CA HIS A 331 -39.42 24.73 12.04
C HIS A 331 -38.99 23.35 11.56
N LEU A 332 -39.75 22.32 11.94
CA LEU A 332 -39.39 20.92 11.71
C LEU A 332 -40.39 20.28 10.76
N GLU A 333 -39.92 19.74 9.62
CA GLU A 333 -40.75 18.92 8.73
C GLU A 333 -41.14 17.64 9.44
N GLU A 334 -42.42 17.24 9.37
CA GLU A 334 -42.96 16.09 10.06
C GLU A 334 -42.48 14.75 9.45
N ASN A 335 -42.47 13.69 10.28
CA ASN A 335 -42.26 12.30 9.87
C ASN A 335 -40.93 12.02 9.20
N LEU A 336 -39.90 12.77 9.51
CA LEU A 336 -38.56 12.47 9.04
C LEU A 336 -37.92 11.36 9.89
N ASN A 337 -37.69 10.22 9.27
CA ASN A 337 -37.10 9.05 9.92
C ASN A 337 -35.68 8.78 9.40
N LEU A 338 -34.80 8.35 10.27
CA LEU A 338 -33.46 7.91 9.90
C LEU A 338 -33.08 6.65 10.68
N ARG A 339 -32.04 5.96 10.24
CA ARG A 339 -31.45 4.85 10.93
C ARG A 339 -30.23 5.29 11.71
N GLY A 340 -30.30 5.21 13.05
CA GLY A 340 -29.22 5.70 13.90
C GLY A 340 -29.29 5.21 15.32
N GLU A 341 -28.36 5.69 16.15
CA GLU A 341 -28.30 5.45 17.59
C GLU A 341 -28.90 6.70 18.29
N ALA A 342 -30.07 6.50 18.93
CA ALA A 342 -30.89 7.58 19.47
C ALA A 342 -30.12 8.47 20.47
N ASN A 343 -29.36 7.90 21.41
CA ASN A 343 -28.65 8.68 22.42
C ASN A 343 -27.53 9.53 21.81
N LYS A 344 -26.87 9.04 20.75
CA LYS A 344 -25.83 9.80 20.06
C LYS A 344 -26.40 10.93 19.22
N LEU A 345 -27.53 10.69 18.56
CA LEU A 345 -28.24 11.76 17.83
C LEU A 345 -28.81 12.81 18.78
N LYS A 346 -29.34 12.40 19.93
CA LYS A 346 -29.73 13.31 21.00
C LYS A 346 -28.54 14.15 21.47
N GLN A 347 -27.39 13.52 21.76
CA GLN A 347 -26.15 14.20 22.14
C GLN A 347 -25.69 15.21 21.07
N LEU A 348 -25.82 14.88 19.77
CA LEU A 348 -25.51 15.78 18.66
C LEU A 348 -26.32 17.06 18.74
N VAL A 349 -27.67 16.92 18.86
CA VAL A 349 -28.58 18.07 18.89
C VAL A 349 -28.32 18.91 20.16
N SER A 350 -28.19 18.27 21.33
CA SER A 350 -27.86 18.96 22.59
C SER A 350 -26.56 19.78 22.47
N ILE A 351 -25.48 19.20 21.92
CA ILE A 351 -24.19 19.91 21.73
C ILE A 351 -24.38 21.18 20.87
N LEU A 352 -25.14 21.09 19.78
CA LEU A 352 -25.37 22.23 18.90
C LEU A 352 -26.24 23.30 19.55
N LEU A 353 -27.29 22.92 20.32
CA LEU A 353 -28.14 23.84 21.07
C LEU A 353 -27.37 24.47 22.24
N GLU A 354 -26.57 23.70 23.01
CA GLU A 354 -25.71 24.25 24.04
C GLU A 354 -24.73 25.29 23.48
N ASN A 355 -24.15 24.98 22.33
CA ASN A 355 -23.22 25.89 21.63
C ASN A 355 -23.96 27.21 21.24
N ALA A 356 -25.16 27.10 20.64
CA ALA A 356 -25.99 28.26 20.30
C ALA A 356 -26.37 29.05 21.55
N LEU A 357 -26.83 28.39 22.62
CA LEU A 357 -27.18 29.03 23.89
C LEU A 357 -25.98 29.77 24.49
N LYS A 358 -24.80 29.17 24.47
CA LYS A 358 -23.58 29.73 25.08
C LYS A 358 -23.04 30.97 24.37
N TYR A 359 -23.06 30.96 23.02
CA TYR A 359 -22.37 31.97 22.24
C TYR A 359 -23.29 33.00 21.59
N SER A 360 -24.59 32.90 21.78
CA SER A 360 -25.55 33.93 21.34
C SER A 360 -25.57 35.12 22.31
N PRO A 361 -25.54 36.36 21.84
CA PRO A 361 -25.79 37.52 22.67
C PRO A 361 -27.22 37.50 23.30
N PRO A 362 -27.43 38.15 24.46
CA PRO A 362 -28.79 38.35 24.98
C PRO A 362 -29.70 39.06 23.98
N GLN A 363 -31.01 38.79 24.06
CA GLN A 363 -32.04 39.37 23.20
C GLN A 363 -31.89 39.00 21.70
N THR A 364 -31.27 37.87 21.42
CA THR A 364 -31.13 37.30 20.07
C THR A 364 -31.94 36.02 19.92
N GLU A 365 -32.20 35.67 18.68
CA GLU A 365 -32.94 34.48 18.28
C GLU A 365 -31.99 33.41 17.73
N THR A 366 -32.19 32.16 18.20
CA THR A 366 -31.64 30.96 17.62
C THR A 366 -32.75 30.22 16.88
N GLU A 367 -32.52 29.92 15.61
CA GLU A 367 -33.44 29.22 14.74
C GLU A 367 -32.96 27.78 14.45
N VAL A 368 -33.88 26.82 14.62
CA VAL A 368 -33.68 25.42 14.26
C VAL A 368 -34.60 25.09 13.10
N SER A 369 -34.07 24.69 11.98
CA SER A 369 -34.85 24.22 10.84
C SER A 369 -34.46 22.82 10.42
N MET A 370 -35.44 22.00 10.06
CA MET A 370 -35.22 20.66 9.58
C MET A 370 -36.15 20.33 8.42
N GLU A 371 -35.56 19.89 7.31
CA GLU A 371 -36.30 19.58 6.09
C GLU A 371 -35.70 18.36 5.37
N LYS A 372 -36.50 17.72 4.51
CA LYS A 372 -36.02 16.65 3.62
C LYS A 372 -35.43 17.25 2.35
N ARG A 373 -34.18 16.86 2.03
CA ARG A 373 -33.52 17.22 0.77
C ARG A 373 -33.13 15.94 -0.01
N GLY A 374 -34.01 15.58 -0.94
CA GLY A 374 -33.80 14.36 -1.73
C GLY A 374 -33.79 13.09 -0.88
N LYS A 375 -32.66 12.46 -0.72
CA LYS A 375 -32.48 11.26 0.13
C LYS A 375 -31.99 11.59 1.54
N ASP A 376 -31.63 12.83 1.82
CA ASP A 376 -31.03 13.22 3.09
C ASP A 376 -31.99 14.16 3.87
N ILE A 377 -31.86 14.16 5.19
CA ILE A 377 -32.47 15.10 6.12
C ILE A 377 -31.43 16.19 6.39
N ARG A 378 -31.80 17.43 6.21
CA ARG A 378 -31.00 18.59 6.53
C ARG A 378 -31.50 19.21 7.83
N LEU A 379 -30.69 19.19 8.89
CA LEU A 379 -30.90 19.94 10.13
C LEU A 379 -29.96 21.15 10.12
N GLN A 380 -30.51 22.32 10.39
CA GLN A 380 -29.77 23.58 10.53
C GLN A 380 -30.08 24.24 11.87
N ILE A 381 -29.03 24.70 12.55
CA ILE A 381 -29.13 25.49 13.77
C ILE A 381 -28.34 26.77 13.52
N SER A 382 -29.07 27.90 13.53
CA SER A 382 -28.53 29.21 13.21
C SER A 382 -28.70 30.16 14.40
N ASN A 383 -27.62 30.74 14.84
CA ASN A 383 -27.62 31.68 15.98
C ASN A 383 -26.81 32.94 15.70
N ALA A 384 -27.15 34.02 16.40
CA ALA A 384 -26.39 35.25 16.38
C ALA A 384 -25.07 35.09 17.13
N THR A 385 -24.06 35.88 16.76
CA THR A 385 -22.73 35.92 17.38
C THR A 385 -22.25 37.36 17.54
N GLU A 386 -21.34 37.61 18.45
CA GLU A 386 -20.80 38.95 18.63
C GLU A 386 -19.88 39.36 17.48
N ASN A 387 -19.11 38.43 16.98
CA ASN A 387 -18.10 38.64 15.94
C ASN A 387 -18.41 37.89 14.64
N GLU A 388 -17.85 38.39 13.53
CA GLU A 388 -17.84 37.68 12.24
C GLU A 388 -16.77 36.61 12.21
N PHE A 389 -17.07 35.52 11.51
CA PHE A 389 -16.13 34.39 11.35
C PHE A 389 -15.40 34.47 10.01
N ARG A 390 -14.08 34.29 10.04
CA ARG A 390 -13.29 34.02 8.82
C ARG A 390 -13.40 32.55 8.45
N LYS A 391 -13.25 32.25 7.16
CA LYS A 391 -13.35 30.88 6.66
C LYS A 391 -12.39 29.92 7.34
N GLU A 392 -11.15 30.37 7.59
CA GLU A 392 -10.14 29.56 8.28
C GLU A 392 -10.49 29.27 9.76
N GLU A 393 -11.27 30.14 10.40
CA GLU A 393 -11.74 29.93 11.77
C GLU A 393 -12.86 28.90 11.83
N LEU A 394 -13.78 28.93 10.87
CA LEU A 394 -14.85 27.94 10.73
C LEU A 394 -14.31 26.51 10.53
N GLU A 395 -13.23 26.35 9.77
CA GLU A 395 -12.57 25.06 9.61
C GLU A 395 -11.93 24.56 10.90
N LYS A 396 -11.45 25.47 11.76
CA LYS A 396 -10.82 25.14 13.07
C LYS A 396 -11.83 24.76 14.13
N LEU A 397 -13.12 25.14 14.02
CA LEU A 397 -14.17 24.83 15.01
C LEU A 397 -14.30 23.32 15.29
N TRP A 398 -13.96 22.47 14.31
CA TRP A 398 -14.01 21.03 14.40
C TRP A 398 -12.79 20.38 15.06
N ARG A 399 -11.75 21.18 15.38
CA ARG A 399 -10.55 20.67 16.07
C ARG A 399 -10.83 20.50 17.55
N ARG A 400 -10.29 19.44 18.12
CA ARG A 400 -10.37 19.16 19.55
C ARG A 400 -9.67 20.26 20.33
N PHE A 401 -10.23 20.63 21.48
CA PHE A 401 -9.74 21.72 22.36
C PHE A 401 -9.65 23.10 21.69
N PHE A 402 -10.20 23.26 20.48
CA PHE A 402 -10.20 24.56 19.85
C PHE A 402 -11.25 25.46 20.48
N ARG A 403 -10.83 26.68 20.88
CA ARG A 403 -11.66 27.75 21.43
C ARG A 403 -11.19 29.05 20.82
N MET A 404 -12.13 29.95 20.54
CA MET A 404 -11.78 31.31 20.14
C MET A 404 -11.22 32.06 21.36
N GLU A 405 -10.29 32.99 21.13
CA GLU A 405 -9.56 33.67 22.24
C GLU A 405 -10.48 34.38 23.22
N GLU A 406 -11.56 34.94 22.73
CA GLU A 406 -12.54 35.67 23.54
C GLU A 406 -13.42 34.78 24.44
N SER A 407 -13.52 33.49 24.15
CA SER A 407 -14.35 32.53 24.89
C SER A 407 -13.59 31.75 25.97
N ARG A 408 -12.35 32.11 26.28
CA ARG A 408 -11.51 31.35 27.22
C ARG A 408 -12.01 31.39 28.69
N THR A 409 -12.81 32.38 29.05
CA THR A 409 -13.38 32.55 30.40
C THR A 409 -14.61 31.67 30.67
N ASP A 410 -15.31 31.22 29.64
CA ASP A 410 -16.63 30.58 29.75
C ASP A 410 -16.63 29.05 29.79
N GLY A 411 -15.82 28.43 30.56
CA GLY A 411 -16.02 27.08 31.12
C GLY A 411 -16.14 25.86 30.18
N GLY A 412 -15.89 25.95 28.87
CA GLY A 412 -15.96 24.80 27.95
C GLY A 412 -14.59 24.34 27.46
N TYR A 413 -14.37 23.03 27.26
CA TYR A 413 -13.08 22.48 26.87
C TYR A 413 -12.84 22.40 25.36
N GLY A 414 -13.78 22.91 24.50
CA GLY A 414 -13.62 22.84 23.04
C GLY A 414 -13.74 21.42 22.46
N LEU A 415 -14.41 20.51 23.17
CA LEU A 415 -14.60 19.12 22.72
C LEU A 415 -15.99 18.92 22.07
N GLY A 416 -17.00 19.71 22.36
CA GLY A 416 -18.38 19.49 21.92
C GLY A 416 -18.51 19.36 20.42
N LEU A 417 -18.05 20.36 19.63
CA LEU A 417 -18.16 20.33 18.17
C LEU A 417 -17.34 19.18 17.54
N SER A 418 -16.22 18.79 18.13
CA SER A 418 -15.46 17.62 17.66
C SER A 418 -16.21 16.30 17.92
N ILE A 419 -16.94 16.20 19.05
CA ILE A 419 -17.83 15.06 19.34
C ILE A 419 -19.01 15.05 18.35
N ALA A 420 -19.65 16.21 18.11
CA ALA A 420 -20.72 16.34 17.12
C ALA A 420 -20.30 15.85 15.72
N LYS A 421 -19.11 16.23 15.29
CA LYS A 421 -18.52 15.77 14.02
C LYS A 421 -18.33 14.25 13.97
N GLU A 422 -17.82 13.64 15.03
CA GLU A 422 -17.63 12.18 15.07
C GLU A 422 -18.98 11.44 15.14
N ILE A 423 -20.00 11.99 15.81
CA ILE A 423 -21.36 11.43 15.80
C ILE A 423 -21.96 11.46 14.38
N VAL A 424 -21.84 12.57 13.66
CA VAL A 424 -22.33 12.70 12.28
C VAL A 424 -21.58 11.72 11.35
N LYS A 425 -20.28 11.63 11.47
CA LYS A 425 -19.45 10.68 10.73
C LYS A 425 -19.82 9.21 11.02
N MET A 426 -20.11 8.87 12.29
CA MET A 426 -20.62 7.55 12.68
C MET A 426 -21.91 7.20 11.93
N HIS A 427 -22.80 8.19 11.70
CA HIS A 427 -24.03 8.07 10.95
C HIS A 427 -23.87 8.24 9.44
N GLN A 428 -22.62 8.32 8.93
CA GLN A 428 -22.29 8.49 7.50
C GLN A 428 -22.87 9.79 6.90
N GLY A 429 -23.03 10.81 7.74
CA GLY A 429 -23.51 12.14 7.38
C GLY A 429 -22.38 13.15 7.18
N GLU A 430 -22.76 14.38 6.93
CA GLU A 430 -21.88 15.53 6.79
C GLU A 430 -22.31 16.64 7.76
N ILE A 431 -21.34 17.34 8.36
CA ILE A 431 -21.56 18.52 9.18
C ILE A 431 -20.68 19.67 8.70
N SER A 432 -21.27 20.85 8.58
CA SER A 432 -20.56 22.06 8.18
C SER A 432 -21.00 23.26 9.03
N ALA A 433 -20.19 24.31 9.01
CA ALA A 433 -20.52 25.60 9.62
C ALA A 433 -20.29 26.72 8.61
N GLU A 434 -21.23 27.63 8.53
CA GLU A 434 -21.19 28.81 7.66
C GLU A 434 -21.41 30.08 8.50
N GLY A 435 -20.59 31.11 8.26
CA GLY A 435 -20.72 32.42 8.86
C GLY A 435 -21.30 33.42 7.84
N SER A 436 -22.31 34.16 8.22
CA SER A 436 -22.87 35.24 7.42
C SER A 436 -23.11 36.46 8.30
N GLY A 437 -22.23 37.48 8.16
CA GLY A 437 -22.21 38.61 9.09
C GLY A 437 -22.04 38.14 10.55
N LYS A 438 -22.89 38.63 11.43
CA LYS A 438 -22.91 38.23 12.85
C LYS A 438 -23.86 37.05 13.12
N ARG A 439 -23.88 36.05 12.23
CA ARG A 439 -24.62 34.78 12.41
C ARG A 439 -23.72 33.62 12.04
N ILE A 440 -23.85 32.53 12.78
CA ILE A 440 -23.28 31.24 12.43
C ILE A 440 -24.41 30.23 12.24
N THR A 441 -24.30 29.39 11.21
CA THR A 441 -25.23 28.31 10.91
C THR A 441 -24.50 27.00 10.85
N PHE A 442 -24.87 26.06 11.72
CA PHE A 442 -24.42 24.67 11.66
C PHE A 442 -25.40 23.87 10.84
N THR A 443 -24.91 23.17 9.83
CA THR A 443 -25.72 22.32 8.94
C THR A 443 -25.28 20.87 9.10
N VAL A 444 -26.24 19.98 9.38
CA VAL A 444 -26.06 18.54 9.47
C VAL A 444 -26.88 17.86 8.37
N LEU A 445 -26.25 16.96 7.61
CA LEU A 445 -26.90 16.15 6.58
C LEU A 445 -26.81 14.67 7.01
N LEU A 446 -27.97 14.01 7.13
CA LEU A 446 -28.08 12.59 7.50
C LEU A 446 -29.00 11.86 6.53
N SER A 447 -28.69 10.62 6.17
CA SER A 447 -29.50 9.86 5.23
C SER A 447 -30.85 9.43 5.83
N SER A 448 -31.94 9.82 5.14
CA SER A 448 -33.31 9.46 5.49
C SER A 448 -33.60 7.99 5.16
N VAL A 449 -34.37 7.32 5.99
CA VAL A 449 -35.01 6.03 5.67
C VAL A 449 -36.41 6.31 5.12
N ARG A 450 -36.80 5.59 4.07
CA ARG A 450 -38.14 5.66 3.51
C ARG A 450 -39.19 5.08 4.44
#